data_ba7068f5383cb9872515143f2272daa1
#
_entry.id   ba7068f5383cb9872515143f2272daa1
#
_cell.length_a   1.000
_cell.length_b   1.000
_cell.length_c   1.000
_cell.angle_alpha   90.00
_cell.angle_beta   90.00
_cell.angle_gamma   90.00
#
_symmetry.space_group_name_H-M   'P 1'
#
loop_
_entity.id
_entity.type
_entity.pdbx_description
1 polymer ?
#
loop_
_entity_poly.entity_id
_entity_poly.type
_entity_poly.pdbx_seq_one_letter_code
_entity_poly.pdbx_strand_id
1 'polypeptide(L)'
;MMVPMIRRILLVSLLMGLVACSSSGSVQRTSMRQGEVVFGGSDRLRVRIAETPAERAAGLMHVMALPPDDGMAFVFGGSVTDQFWMKDTLIPLSVAFVAQDGTIVSMSDMDPCTADPCPTYPASGPYTMAVEANLGWFHDHGVGVGSDARLEPADG
;
A
#
# COMPACT_ATOMS: atom_id res chain seq x y z
N MET A 1 -7.99 50.44 78.66
CA MET A 1 -7.17 49.31 78.30
C MET A 1 -7.86 48.63 77.09
N MET A 2 -7.40 48.95 75.92
CA MET A 2 -8.02 48.50 74.66
C MET A 2 -7.21 47.31 74.03
N VAL A 3 -7.89 46.22 73.84
CA VAL A 3 -7.31 45.03 73.12
C VAL A 3 -7.71 45.11 71.71
N PRO A 4 -6.78 45.03 70.67
CA PRO A 4 -7.13 45.04 69.29
C PRO A 4 -7.50 43.64 68.83
N MET A 5 -8.63 43.52 68.18
CA MET A 5 -9.13 42.34 67.44
C MET A 5 -8.30 42.07 66.19
N ILE A 6 -7.63 40.96 66.19
CA ILE A 6 -6.90 40.47 65.00
C ILE A 6 -7.90 39.79 64.02
N ARG A 7 -8.09 40.44 62.90
CA ARG A 7 -8.95 39.97 61.81
C ARG A 7 -8.18 38.93 61.01
N ARG A 8 -8.55 37.64 61.11
CA ARG A 8 -8.01 36.56 60.30
C ARG A 8 -8.61 36.66 58.91
N ILE A 9 -7.77 36.98 57.92
CA ILE A 9 -8.12 36.91 56.50
C ILE A 9 -7.87 35.48 56.05
N LEU A 10 -8.93 34.75 55.68
CA LEU A 10 -8.89 33.46 55.02
C LEU A 10 -8.60 33.70 53.55
N LEU A 11 -7.39 33.37 53.10
CA LEU A 11 -7.02 33.27 51.70
C LEU A 11 -7.56 31.93 51.16
N VAL A 12 -8.65 32.00 50.42
CA VAL A 12 -9.13 30.86 49.63
C VAL A 12 -8.33 30.83 48.33
N SER A 13 -7.35 29.92 48.25
CA SER A 13 -6.61 29.67 47.03
C SER A 13 -7.46 28.82 46.07
N LEU A 14 -8.00 29.45 45.05
CA LEU A 14 -8.70 28.81 43.97
C LEU A 14 -7.64 28.17 43.00
N LEU A 15 -7.38 26.87 43.17
CA LEU A 15 -6.60 26.09 42.19
C LEU A 15 -7.44 25.87 40.94
N MET A 16 -7.17 26.66 39.91
CA MET A 16 -7.72 26.48 38.57
C MET A 16 -6.90 25.40 37.88
N GLY A 17 -7.39 24.15 37.90
CA GLY A 17 -6.80 23.03 37.19
C GLY A 17 -6.96 23.22 35.68
N LEU A 18 -5.85 23.52 34.97
CA LEU A 18 -5.77 23.44 33.51
C LEU A 18 -5.78 21.97 33.11
N VAL A 19 -6.94 21.48 32.70
CA VAL A 19 -7.04 20.20 31.95
C VAL A 19 -6.53 20.44 30.55
N ALA A 20 -5.25 20.16 30.33
CA ALA A 20 -4.68 20.10 29.00
C ALA A 20 -5.20 18.81 28.30
N CYS A 21 -6.24 18.94 27.47
CA CYS A 21 -6.61 17.90 26.51
C CYS A 21 -5.53 17.80 25.44
N SER A 22 -4.52 16.98 25.68
CA SER A 22 -3.59 16.55 24.62
C SER A 22 -4.32 15.57 23.70
N SER A 23 -4.99 16.08 22.68
CA SER A 23 -5.44 15.27 21.54
C SER A 23 -4.20 14.89 20.74
N SER A 24 -3.49 13.85 21.15
CA SER A 24 -2.52 13.18 20.30
C SER A 24 -3.31 12.48 19.20
N GLY A 25 -3.63 13.21 18.14
CA GLY A 25 -4.08 12.64 16.88
C GLY A 25 -2.91 11.83 16.30
N SER A 26 -2.76 10.58 16.72
CA SER A 26 -1.95 9.63 16.00
C SER A 26 -2.59 9.48 14.63
N VAL A 27 -1.99 10.11 13.62
CA VAL A 27 -2.24 9.76 12.22
C VAL A 27 -1.81 8.31 12.10
N GLN A 28 -2.77 7.42 12.28
CA GLN A 28 -2.61 6.01 12.02
C GLN A 28 -2.36 5.91 10.52
N ARG A 29 -1.09 5.85 10.12
CA ARG A 29 -0.74 5.38 8.78
C ARG A 29 -1.24 3.94 8.76
N THR A 30 -2.39 3.74 8.17
CA THR A 30 -2.89 2.39 7.88
C THR A 30 -1.83 1.76 6.98
N SER A 31 -0.99 0.90 7.55
CA SER A 31 -0.05 0.14 6.76
C SER A 31 -0.87 -0.78 5.87
N MET A 32 -0.61 -0.77 4.55
CA MET A 32 -1.23 -1.72 3.62
C MET A 32 -1.08 -3.12 4.17
N ARG A 33 -2.10 -3.95 4.00
CA ARG A 33 -2.01 -5.37 4.33
C ARG A 33 -0.86 -6.00 3.56
N GLN A 34 -0.28 -7.03 4.12
CA GLN A 34 0.79 -7.81 3.51
C GLN A 34 0.30 -9.22 3.21
N GLY A 35 0.97 -9.86 2.28
CA GLY A 35 0.71 -11.23 1.88
C GLY A 35 1.79 -11.75 0.97
N GLU A 36 1.53 -12.89 0.36
CA GLU A 36 2.36 -13.47 -0.69
C GLU A 36 1.50 -13.79 -1.89
N VAL A 37 2.04 -13.60 -3.09
CA VAL A 37 1.47 -14.21 -4.30
C VAL A 37 2.28 -15.44 -4.64
N VAL A 38 1.59 -16.56 -4.76
CA VAL A 38 2.18 -17.86 -5.11
C VAL A 38 1.91 -18.12 -6.58
N PHE A 39 2.97 -18.39 -7.34
CA PHE A 39 2.94 -18.68 -8.77
C PHE A 39 3.29 -20.14 -9.02
N GLY A 40 2.52 -20.82 -9.86
CA GLY A 40 2.78 -22.21 -10.25
C GLY A 40 2.92 -23.20 -9.07
N GLY A 41 2.51 -22.77 -7.88
CA GLY A 41 2.54 -23.57 -6.65
C GLY A 41 3.84 -23.51 -5.84
N SER A 42 4.92 -22.90 -6.33
CA SER A 42 6.22 -22.87 -5.64
C SER A 42 6.85 -21.48 -5.48
N ASP A 43 6.77 -20.65 -6.50
CA ASP A 43 7.42 -19.34 -6.50
C ASP A 43 6.59 -18.33 -5.72
N ARG A 44 7.23 -17.61 -4.80
CA ARG A 44 6.55 -16.71 -3.85
C ARG A 44 7.11 -15.31 -3.95
N LEU A 45 6.21 -14.36 -4.11
CA LEU A 45 6.51 -12.94 -4.07
C LEU A 45 5.81 -12.32 -2.85
N ARG A 46 6.56 -11.73 -1.93
CA ARG A 46 5.98 -10.96 -0.82
C ARG A 46 5.39 -9.68 -1.35
N VAL A 47 4.16 -9.38 -0.97
CA VAL A 47 3.46 -8.23 -1.52
C VAL A 47 2.82 -7.35 -0.43
N ARG A 48 2.82 -6.05 -0.70
CA ARG A 48 1.84 -5.14 -0.11
C ARG A 48 0.57 -5.24 -0.93
N ILE A 49 -0.59 -5.26 -0.27
CA ILE A 49 -1.88 -5.47 -0.91
C ILE A 49 -2.61 -4.14 -1.00
N ALA A 50 -2.84 -3.65 -2.21
CA ALA A 50 -3.60 -2.43 -2.50
C ALA A 50 -5.06 -2.80 -2.81
N GLU A 51 -5.96 -2.58 -1.84
CA GLU A 51 -7.38 -2.95 -1.93
C GLU A 51 -8.29 -1.73 -2.11
N THR A 52 -7.87 -0.57 -1.61
CA THR A 52 -8.64 0.67 -1.76
C THR A 52 -8.26 1.44 -3.02
N PRO A 53 -9.15 2.26 -3.58
CA PRO A 53 -8.80 3.13 -4.72
C PRO A 53 -7.57 4.02 -4.45
N ALA A 54 -7.42 4.52 -3.22
CA ALA A 54 -6.28 5.37 -2.84
C ALA A 54 -4.97 4.58 -2.82
N GLU A 55 -4.96 3.35 -2.30
CA GLU A 55 -3.80 2.48 -2.30
C GLU A 55 -3.39 2.08 -3.71
N ARG A 56 -4.38 1.71 -4.56
CA ARG A 56 -4.11 1.39 -5.97
C ARG A 56 -3.57 2.60 -6.74
N ALA A 57 -4.09 3.80 -6.48
CA ALA A 57 -3.59 5.02 -7.13
C ALA A 57 -2.17 5.37 -6.68
N ALA A 58 -1.81 5.12 -5.43
CA ALA A 58 -0.46 5.35 -4.91
C ALA A 58 0.56 4.33 -5.43
N GLY A 59 0.17 3.05 -5.52
CA GLY A 59 1.02 1.98 -6.01
C GLY A 59 2.43 2.00 -5.45
N LEU A 60 3.43 1.85 -6.31
CA LEU A 60 4.86 1.93 -6.01
C LEU A 60 5.48 3.30 -6.30
N MET A 61 4.67 4.36 -6.37
CA MET A 61 5.16 5.73 -6.53
C MET A 61 6.18 6.09 -5.44
N HIS A 62 7.27 6.78 -5.83
CA HIS A 62 8.36 7.25 -4.97
C HIS A 62 9.14 6.14 -4.24
N VAL A 63 8.94 4.87 -4.59
CA VAL A 63 9.76 3.76 -4.09
C VAL A 63 11.12 3.82 -4.79
N MET A 64 12.20 3.88 -3.99
CA MET A 64 13.58 4.00 -4.49
C MET A 64 14.22 2.65 -4.81
N ALA A 65 13.78 1.60 -4.15
CA ALA A 65 14.24 0.24 -4.35
C ALA A 65 13.21 -0.75 -3.79
N LEU A 66 13.12 -1.91 -4.41
CA LEU A 66 12.33 -3.04 -3.95
C LEU A 66 13.29 -4.20 -3.64
N PRO A 67 13.18 -4.89 -2.49
CA PRO A 67 13.91 -6.13 -2.25
C PRO A 67 13.64 -7.14 -3.38
N PRO A 68 14.55 -8.08 -3.66
CA PRO A 68 14.45 -8.97 -4.82
C PRO A 68 13.10 -9.68 -4.97
N ASP A 69 12.55 -10.21 -3.87
CA ASP A 69 11.30 -10.98 -3.86
C ASP A 69 10.14 -10.21 -3.22
N ASP A 70 10.15 -8.89 -3.34
CA ASP A 70 9.06 -8.03 -2.89
C ASP A 70 8.34 -7.39 -4.08
N GLY A 71 7.04 -7.10 -3.86
CA GLY A 71 6.19 -6.51 -4.88
C GLY A 71 4.95 -5.84 -4.30
N MET A 72 3.97 -5.64 -5.19
CA MET A 72 2.66 -5.15 -4.82
C MET A 72 1.57 -5.90 -5.58
N ALA A 73 0.52 -6.32 -4.86
CA ALA A 73 -0.70 -6.87 -5.45
C ALA A 73 -1.82 -5.82 -5.40
N PHE A 74 -2.37 -5.51 -6.55
CA PHE A 74 -3.52 -4.62 -6.72
C PHE A 74 -4.76 -5.50 -6.84
N VAL A 75 -5.66 -5.45 -5.85
CA VAL A 75 -6.86 -6.27 -5.81
C VAL A 75 -8.08 -5.43 -6.14
N PHE A 76 -8.90 -5.93 -7.02
CA PHE A 76 -10.12 -5.26 -7.48
C PHE A 76 -11.35 -6.04 -6.99
N GLY A 77 -12.41 -5.31 -6.62
CA GLY A 77 -13.66 -5.92 -6.14
C GLY A 77 -14.47 -6.66 -7.22
N GLY A 78 -13.96 -6.73 -8.43
CA GLY A 78 -14.57 -7.38 -9.59
C GLY A 78 -13.64 -7.29 -10.79
N SER A 79 -14.09 -7.82 -11.92
CA SER A 79 -13.31 -7.79 -13.17
C SER A 79 -13.23 -6.38 -13.76
N VAL A 80 -12.02 -5.95 -14.09
CA VAL A 80 -11.72 -4.63 -14.66
C VAL A 80 -10.88 -4.76 -15.94
N THR A 81 -10.77 -3.67 -16.70
CA THR A 81 -9.90 -3.54 -17.89
C THR A 81 -9.06 -2.27 -17.82
N ASP A 82 -8.80 -1.79 -16.61
CA ASP A 82 -8.00 -0.61 -16.36
C ASP A 82 -6.57 -0.76 -16.90
N GLN A 83 -5.94 0.36 -17.24
CA GLN A 83 -4.56 0.37 -17.67
C GLN A 83 -3.66 0.80 -16.53
N PHE A 84 -2.47 0.23 -16.46
CA PHE A 84 -1.44 0.65 -15.54
C PHE A 84 -0.58 1.76 -16.15
N TRP A 85 0.03 2.55 -15.31
CA TRP A 85 0.98 3.59 -15.68
C TRP A 85 2.10 3.69 -14.65
N MET A 86 3.23 4.25 -15.03
CA MET A 86 4.41 4.37 -14.16
C MET A 86 4.61 5.80 -13.63
N LYS A 87 3.52 6.58 -13.50
CA LYS A 87 3.58 7.95 -12.99
C LYS A 87 4.30 7.98 -11.64
N ASP A 88 5.32 8.84 -11.53
CA ASP A 88 6.16 9.02 -10.33
C ASP A 88 6.76 7.72 -9.76
N THR A 89 6.83 6.65 -10.57
CA THR A 89 7.50 5.40 -10.24
C THR A 89 8.94 5.47 -10.73
N LEU A 90 9.88 5.28 -9.80
CA LEU A 90 11.30 5.57 -9.99
C LEU A 90 12.12 4.35 -10.39
N ILE A 91 11.57 3.16 -10.24
CA ILE A 91 12.22 1.88 -10.53
C ILE A 91 11.50 1.17 -11.68
N PRO A 92 12.21 0.44 -12.54
CA PRO A 92 11.58 -0.39 -13.56
C PRO A 92 10.89 -1.59 -12.92
N LEU A 93 9.72 -1.96 -13.43
CA LEU A 93 8.87 -3.02 -12.91
C LEU A 93 8.40 -3.95 -14.02
N SER A 94 8.02 -5.17 -13.65
CA SER A 94 7.17 -6.03 -14.47
C SER A 94 5.81 -6.16 -13.82
N VAL A 95 4.73 -6.16 -14.60
CA VAL A 95 3.36 -6.39 -14.15
C VAL A 95 2.76 -7.65 -14.77
N ALA A 96 2.07 -8.46 -13.94
CA ALA A 96 1.26 -9.60 -14.37
C ALA A 96 -0.22 -9.31 -14.07
N PHE A 97 -1.09 -9.46 -15.06
CA PHE A 97 -2.54 -9.29 -14.91
C PHE A 97 -3.18 -10.67 -14.76
N VAL A 98 -3.94 -10.86 -13.67
CA VAL A 98 -4.48 -12.14 -13.24
C VAL A 98 -6.00 -12.11 -13.34
N ALA A 99 -6.58 -13.02 -14.12
CA ALA A 99 -8.02 -13.19 -14.25
C ALA A 99 -8.67 -13.74 -12.95
N GLN A 100 -9.98 -13.77 -12.92
CA GLN A 100 -10.74 -14.25 -11.76
C GLN A 100 -10.48 -15.72 -11.41
N ASP A 101 -10.11 -16.54 -12.39
CA ASP A 101 -9.77 -17.95 -12.19
C ASP A 101 -8.33 -18.19 -11.70
N GLY A 102 -7.55 -17.12 -11.51
CA GLY A 102 -6.16 -17.18 -11.08
C GLY A 102 -5.15 -17.26 -12.23
N THR A 103 -5.59 -17.30 -13.49
CA THR A 103 -4.69 -17.41 -14.64
C THR A 103 -4.10 -16.04 -15.01
N ILE A 104 -2.80 -15.97 -15.26
CA ILE A 104 -2.15 -14.77 -15.84
C ILE A 104 -2.57 -14.62 -17.30
N VAL A 105 -3.29 -13.55 -17.62
CA VAL A 105 -3.81 -13.27 -18.97
C VAL A 105 -2.87 -12.42 -19.82
N SER A 106 -2.05 -11.57 -19.19
CA SER A 106 -1.02 -10.80 -19.87
C SER A 106 0.02 -10.29 -18.89
N MET A 107 1.15 -9.87 -19.43
CA MET A 107 2.27 -9.31 -18.68
C MET A 107 2.89 -8.17 -19.48
N SER A 108 3.53 -7.24 -18.81
CA SER A 108 4.30 -6.15 -19.43
C SER A 108 5.48 -5.75 -18.56
N ASP A 109 6.59 -5.42 -19.19
CA ASP A 109 7.67 -4.68 -18.57
C ASP A 109 7.40 -3.19 -18.72
N MET A 110 7.69 -2.44 -17.66
CA MET A 110 7.31 -1.04 -17.51
C MET A 110 8.52 -0.21 -17.11
N ASP A 111 8.83 0.79 -17.91
CA ASP A 111 9.91 1.72 -17.62
C ASP A 111 9.47 2.83 -16.66
N PRO A 112 10.38 3.34 -15.79
CA PRO A 112 10.11 4.49 -14.93
C PRO A 112 9.58 5.70 -15.71
N CYS A 113 8.63 6.43 -15.11
CA CYS A 113 8.10 7.66 -15.70
C CYS A 113 7.96 8.77 -14.66
N THR A 114 8.77 9.82 -14.81
CA THR A 114 8.81 10.96 -13.89
C THR A 114 8.31 12.27 -14.51
N ALA A 115 7.89 12.24 -15.80
CA ALA A 115 7.39 13.40 -16.51
C ALA A 115 6.23 13.03 -17.46
N ASP A 116 5.17 13.82 -17.46
CA ASP A 116 4.01 13.62 -18.33
C ASP A 116 4.32 13.95 -19.82
N PRO A 117 3.68 13.21 -20.76
CA PRO A 117 2.73 12.12 -20.55
C PRO A 117 3.43 10.78 -20.28
N CYS A 118 2.96 10.02 -19.28
CA CYS A 118 3.44 8.67 -19.03
C CYS A 118 2.77 7.67 -19.98
N PRO A 119 3.51 6.66 -20.47
CA PRO A 119 2.92 5.54 -21.17
C PRO A 119 1.92 4.77 -20.31
N THR A 120 0.95 4.12 -20.95
CA THR A 120 0.02 3.20 -20.29
C THR A 120 0.24 1.78 -20.77
N TYR A 121 -0.02 0.83 -19.89
CA TYR A 121 0.20 -0.60 -20.08
C TYR A 121 -1.13 -1.33 -19.89
N PRO A 122 -1.85 -1.62 -20.99
CA PRO A 122 -3.15 -2.29 -20.95
C PRO A 122 -2.98 -3.79 -20.72
N ALA A 123 -3.93 -4.40 -20.01
CA ALA A 123 -4.08 -5.85 -20.01
C ALA A 123 -4.68 -6.34 -21.35
N SER A 124 -4.37 -7.58 -21.75
CA SER A 124 -4.95 -8.21 -22.96
C SER A 124 -6.38 -8.70 -22.75
N GLY A 125 -6.88 -8.69 -21.53
CA GLY A 125 -8.22 -9.13 -21.16
C GLY A 125 -8.61 -8.67 -19.77
N PRO A 126 -9.86 -8.95 -19.33
CA PRO A 126 -10.31 -8.58 -18.01
C PRO A 126 -9.54 -9.33 -16.92
N TYR A 127 -9.28 -8.63 -15.80
CA TYR A 127 -8.52 -9.16 -14.67
C TYR A 127 -9.15 -8.71 -13.34
N THR A 128 -8.85 -9.43 -12.25
CA THR A 128 -9.30 -9.09 -10.90
C THR A 128 -8.15 -8.75 -9.96
N MET A 129 -6.91 -9.08 -10.39
CA MET A 129 -5.69 -8.75 -9.66
C MET A 129 -4.58 -8.40 -10.65
N ALA A 130 -3.74 -7.44 -10.29
CA ALA A 130 -2.47 -7.20 -10.97
C ALA A 130 -1.34 -7.31 -9.95
N VAL A 131 -0.19 -7.83 -10.36
CA VAL A 131 0.97 -8.02 -9.49
C VAL A 131 2.17 -7.33 -10.11
N GLU A 132 2.75 -6.37 -9.39
CA GLU A 132 4.00 -5.71 -9.76
C GLU A 132 5.17 -6.30 -8.98
N ALA A 133 6.27 -6.54 -9.68
CA ALA A 133 7.53 -7.02 -9.14
C ALA A 133 8.71 -6.26 -9.77
N ASN A 134 9.93 -6.46 -9.27
CA ASN A 134 11.13 -5.99 -9.94
C ASN A 134 11.14 -6.41 -11.41
N LEU A 135 11.69 -5.56 -12.27
CA LEU A 135 11.83 -5.86 -13.69
C LEU A 135 12.48 -7.24 -13.92
N GLY A 136 11.82 -8.08 -14.73
CA GLY A 136 12.30 -9.41 -15.06
C GLY A 136 12.01 -10.50 -14.05
N TRP A 137 11.49 -10.20 -12.85
CA TRP A 137 11.26 -11.18 -11.80
C TRP A 137 10.46 -12.40 -12.26
N PHE A 138 9.38 -12.17 -12.99
CA PHE A 138 8.53 -13.26 -13.50
C PHE A 138 9.29 -14.19 -14.46
N HIS A 139 10.05 -13.62 -15.39
CA HIS A 139 10.86 -14.38 -16.33
C HIS A 139 11.89 -15.25 -15.61
N ASP A 140 12.59 -14.69 -14.62
CA ASP A 140 13.64 -15.37 -13.85
C ASP A 140 13.10 -16.53 -13.01
N HIS A 141 11.80 -16.49 -12.68
CA HIS A 141 11.09 -17.57 -11.96
C HIS A 141 10.25 -18.45 -12.88
N GLY A 142 10.39 -18.34 -14.20
CA GLY A 142 9.65 -19.16 -15.16
C GLY A 142 8.13 -18.93 -15.15
N VAL A 143 7.69 -17.77 -14.63
CA VAL A 143 6.29 -17.37 -14.61
C VAL A 143 5.94 -16.67 -15.91
N GLY A 144 4.86 -17.08 -16.56
CA GLY A 144 4.42 -16.54 -17.85
C GLY A 144 2.91 -16.47 -17.99
N VAL A 145 2.44 -15.97 -19.13
CA VAL A 145 1.02 -16.02 -19.49
C VAL A 145 0.54 -17.48 -19.47
N GLY A 146 -0.59 -17.72 -18.82
CA GLY A 146 -1.14 -19.05 -18.58
C GLY A 146 -0.68 -19.69 -17.26
N SER A 147 0.29 -19.12 -16.54
CA SER A 147 0.64 -19.56 -15.20
C SER A 147 -0.48 -19.23 -14.20
N ASP A 148 -0.62 -20.06 -13.17
CA ASP A 148 -1.50 -19.80 -12.02
C ASP A 148 -0.85 -18.80 -11.05
N ALA A 149 -1.65 -17.90 -10.51
CA ALA A 149 -1.24 -16.93 -9.50
C ALA A 149 -2.32 -16.79 -8.44
N ARG A 150 -1.95 -16.95 -7.16
CA ARG A 150 -2.88 -16.90 -6.03
C ARG A 150 -2.34 -16.02 -4.92
N LEU A 151 -3.16 -15.08 -4.46
CA LEU A 151 -2.85 -14.24 -3.31
C LEU A 151 -3.17 -15.00 -2.02
N GLU A 152 -2.18 -15.12 -1.16
CA GLU A 152 -2.28 -15.63 0.21
C GLU A 152 -2.03 -14.44 1.16
N PRO A 153 -3.07 -13.84 1.77
CA PRO A 153 -2.87 -12.78 2.75
C PRO A 153 -2.08 -13.32 3.94
N ALA A 154 -1.18 -12.51 4.51
CA ALA A 154 -0.53 -12.88 5.75
C ALA A 154 -1.59 -13.00 6.85
N ASP A 155 -1.57 -14.11 7.58
CA ASP A 155 -2.41 -14.29 8.75
C ASP A 155 -2.10 -13.19 9.77
N GLY A 156 -3.14 -12.42 10.15
CA GLY A 156 -3.05 -11.34 11.12
C GLY A 156 -3.08 -11.84 12.56
#